data_fb1134855985127025bc40d24e051fdc
#
_entry.id   fb1134855985127025bc40d24e051fdc
#
_cell.length_a   1.000
_cell.length_b   1.000
_cell.length_c   1.000
_cell.angle_alpha   90.00
_cell.angle_beta   90.00
_cell.angle_gamma   90.00
#
_symmetry.space_group_name_H-M   'P 1'
#
loop_
_entity.id
_entity.type
_entity.pdbx_description
1 polymer ?
#
loop_
_entity_poly.entity_id
_entity_poly.type
_entity_poly.pdbx_seq_one_letter_code
_entity_poly.pdbx_strand_id
1 'polypeptide(L)'
;MKKLENALQKIDKYGQFVMNKLVNRRTAEVNFIAAIAQCEAAMKIFRQQNSGQLVVISSMSAVRGLPRHLTTYAAAKAGLANLAEGIRADMMQEKRPITVTTIYPSYIRTELNIGAKYLPFESTEEEGVEAIVEAIEAKVDEAFVPAWPWLPIGIGMKILPLKVMTKFL
;
A
#
# COMPACT_ATOMS: atom_id res chain seq x y z
N MET A 1 -6.91 13.23 32.90
CA MET A 1 -6.26 12.00 32.38
C MET A 1 -7.20 10.80 32.48
N LYS A 2 -7.62 10.31 33.66
CA LYS A 2 -8.55 9.16 33.81
C LYS A 2 -9.84 9.19 32.97
N LYS A 3 -10.44 10.37 32.71
CA LYS A 3 -11.62 10.47 31.82
C LYS A 3 -11.29 10.24 30.33
N LEU A 4 -10.09 10.60 29.90
CA LEU A 4 -9.62 10.38 28.53
C LEU A 4 -9.22 8.92 28.34
N GLU A 5 -8.54 8.32 29.32
CA GLU A 5 -8.23 6.89 29.34
C GLU A 5 -9.49 6.01 29.36
N ASN A 6 -10.49 6.37 30.16
CA ASN A 6 -11.78 5.66 30.16
C ASN A 6 -12.60 5.88 28.87
N ALA A 7 -12.43 7.01 28.19
CA ALA A 7 -13.01 7.24 26.87
C ALA A 7 -12.27 6.43 25.80
N LEU A 8 -10.95 6.30 25.92
CA LEU A 8 -10.11 5.47 25.04
C LEU A 8 -10.32 3.97 25.28
N GLN A 9 -10.58 3.53 26.52
CA GLN A 9 -10.95 2.13 26.83
C GLN A 9 -12.37 1.74 26.43
N LYS A 10 -13.28 2.72 26.30
CA LYS A 10 -14.59 2.53 25.67
C LYS A 10 -14.53 2.59 24.13
N ILE A 11 -13.33 2.65 23.54
CA ILE A 11 -13.13 2.42 22.14
C ILE A 11 -13.38 0.95 21.88
N ASP A 12 -14.57 0.80 21.65
CA ASP A 12 -15.42 -0.22 21.16
C ASP A 12 -14.70 -1.42 20.51
N LYS A 13 -15.20 -2.59 20.91
CA LYS A 13 -15.11 -3.90 20.31
C LYS A 13 -15.14 -3.95 18.77
N TYR A 14 -15.45 -2.84 18.10
CA TYR A 14 -15.59 -2.67 16.64
C TYR A 14 -14.55 -1.76 15.97
N GLY A 15 -13.55 -1.24 16.74
CA GLY A 15 -12.41 -0.45 16.19
C GLY A 15 -12.84 0.59 15.17
N GLN A 16 -13.72 1.52 15.60
CA GLN A 16 -14.34 2.45 14.66
C GLN A 16 -13.29 3.38 14.02
N PHE A 17 -13.33 3.51 12.70
CA PHE A 17 -12.59 4.43 11.88
C PHE A 17 -12.54 5.87 12.44
N VAL A 18 -13.61 6.32 13.11
CA VAL A 18 -13.79 7.72 13.52
C VAL A 18 -13.00 8.10 14.78
N MET A 19 -12.48 7.14 15.56
CA MET A 19 -12.06 7.40 16.93
C MET A 19 -10.61 7.82 17.14
N ASN A 20 -9.76 7.77 16.10
CA ASN A 20 -8.37 8.22 16.25
C ASN A 20 -7.95 9.19 15.13
N LYS A 21 -8.55 10.39 15.17
CA LYS A 21 -8.28 11.47 14.19
C LYS A 21 -6.80 11.76 14.01
N LEU A 22 -6.01 11.74 15.07
CA LEU A 22 -4.57 12.00 15.01
C LEU A 22 -3.81 10.88 14.31
N VAL A 23 -4.13 9.63 14.61
CA VAL A 23 -3.49 8.46 13.96
C VAL A 23 -3.87 8.40 12.49
N ASN A 24 -5.15 8.58 12.16
CA ASN A 24 -5.61 8.58 10.77
C ASN A 24 -4.95 9.70 9.96
N ARG A 25 -4.87 10.91 10.50
CA ARG A 25 -4.19 12.03 9.87
C ARG A 25 -2.72 11.71 9.64
N ARG A 26 -1.99 11.24 10.65
CA ARG A 26 -0.57 10.88 10.53
C ARG A 26 -0.34 9.74 9.53
N THR A 27 -1.24 8.75 9.51
CA THR A 27 -1.20 7.67 8.52
C THR A 27 -1.30 8.22 7.10
N ALA A 28 -2.22 9.14 6.83
CA ALA A 28 -2.36 9.77 5.52
C ALA A 28 -1.14 10.66 5.18
N GLU A 29 -0.67 11.46 6.14
CA GLU A 29 0.50 12.32 5.97
C GLU A 29 1.75 11.52 5.58
N VAL A 30 2.03 10.43 6.28
CA VAL A 30 3.24 9.61 6.03
C VAL A 30 3.10 8.75 4.78
N ASN A 31 1.95 8.05 4.62
CA ASN A 31 1.80 7.05 3.55
C ASN A 31 1.34 7.64 2.21
N PHE A 32 0.89 8.88 2.17
CA PHE A 32 0.42 9.51 0.94
C PHE A 32 1.02 10.90 0.71
N ILE A 33 0.82 11.87 1.60
CA ILE A 33 1.28 13.24 1.36
C ILE A 33 2.80 13.34 1.24
N ALA A 34 3.54 12.71 2.16
CA ALA A 34 5.00 12.68 2.08
C ALA A 34 5.50 11.93 0.85
N ALA A 35 4.81 10.86 0.44
CA ALA A 35 5.14 10.10 -0.75
C ALA A 35 4.94 10.90 -2.05
N ILE A 36 3.91 11.75 -2.14
CA ILE A 36 3.72 12.69 -3.26
C ILE A 36 4.97 13.55 -3.43
N ALA A 37 5.43 14.21 -2.35
CA ALA A 37 6.60 15.08 -2.40
C ALA A 37 7.88 14.33 -2.84
N GLN A 38 8.04 13.07 -2.40
CA GLN A 38 9.16 12.22 -2.83
C GLN A 38 9.07 11.87 -4.31
N CYS A 39 7.88 11.50 -4.81
CA CYS A 39 7.65 11.24 -6.23
C CYS A 39 7.94 12.48 -7.09
N GLU A 40 7.45 13.65 -6.68
CA GLU A 40 7.69 14.92 -7.38
C GLU A 40 9.18 15.23 -7.47
N ALA A 41 9.92 15.10 -6.36
CA ALA A 41 11.35 15.33 -6.32
C ALA A 41 12.13 14.36 -7.22
N ALA A 42 11.80 13.07 -7.17
CA ALA A 42 12.41 12.04 -8.00
C ALA A 42 12.11 12.29 -9.49
N MET A 43 10.86 12.55 -9.83
CA MET A 43 10.46 12.79 -11.23
C MET A 43 11.07 14.04 -11.83
N LYS A 44 11.30 15.08 -11.02
CA LYS A 44 12.06 16.27 -11.47
C LYS A 44 13.48 15.89 -11.91
N ILE A 45 14.18 15.05 -11.14
CA ILE A 45 15.53 14.58 -11.44
C ILE A 45 15.50 13.67 -12.69
N PHE A 46 14.60 12.69 -12.73
CA PHE A 46 14.53 11.74 -13.84
C PHE A 46 14.18 12.40 -15.17
N ARG A 47 13.29 13.41 -15.15
CA ARG A 47 12.99 14.20 -16.35
C ARG A 47 14.20 14.99 -16.85
N GLN A 48 15.04 15.54 -15.95
CA GLN A 48 16.29 16.23 -16.34
C GLN A 48 17.31 15.27 -16.91
N GLN A 49 17.45 14.08 -16.33
CA GLN A 49 18.37 13.04 -16.80
C GLN A 49 17.87 12.31 -18.05
N ASN A 50 16.57 12.46 -18.36
CA ASN A 50 15.85 11.67 -19.37
C ASN A 50 16.03 10.16 -19.18
N SER A 51 16.13 9.71 -17.92
CA SER A 51 16.23 8.29 -17.54
C SER A 51 15.93 8.14 -16.05
N GLY A 52 15.44 6.98 -15.66
CA GLY A 52 15.19 6.66 -14.25
C GLY A 52 14.20 5.53 -14.07
N GLN A 53 14.09 5.08 -12.82
CA GLN A 53 13.09 4.13 -12.39
C GLN A 53 12.49 4.61 -11.07
N LEU A 54 11.20 4.94 -11.10
CA LEU A 54 10.43 5.23 -9.90
C LEU A 54 9.79 3.93 -9.40
N VAL A 55 10.14 3.53 -8.19
CA VAL A 55 9.51 2.38 -7.52
C VAL A 55 8.64 2.89 -6.39
N VAL A 56 7.37 2.54 -6.43
CA VAL A 56 6.38 2.95 -5.44
C VAL A 56 5.90 1.74 -4.67
N ILE A 57 6.15 1.73 -3.36
CA ILE A 57 5.73 0.65 -2.47
C ILE A 57 4.32 0.97 -1.93
N SER A 58 3.33 0.37 -2.57
CA SER A 58 1.93 0.41 -2.15
C SER A 58 1.62 -0.70 -1.12
N SER A 59 0.58 -1.45 -1.28
CA SER A 59 0.19 -2.60 -0.45
C SER A 59 -0.96 -3.37 -1.09
N MET A 60 -1.09 -4.65 -0.79
CA MET A 60 -2.32 -5.41 -1.07
C MET A 60 -3.58 -4.75 -0.52
N SER A 61 -3.47 -4.02 0.60
CA SER A 61 -4.58 -3.26 1.16
C SER A 61 -5.09 -2.13 0.27
N ALA A 62 -4.31 -1.69 -0.73
CA ALA A 62 -4.69 -0.67 -1.69
C ALA A 62 -5.74 -1.15 -2.71
N VAL A 63 -5.84 -2.46 -2.90
CA VAL A 63 -6.70 -3.06 -3.92
C VAL A 63 -8.18 -2.80 -3.65
N ARG A 64 -8.55 -2.67 -2.38
CA ARG A 64 -9.92 -2.40 -1.95
C ARG A 64 -9.97 -1.73 -0.59
N GLY A 65 -11.04 -0.99 -0.32
CA GLY A 65 -11.31 -0.43 1.01
C GLY A 65 -11.39 -1.53 2.07
N LEU A 66 -10.61 -1.39 3.12
CA LEU A 66 -10.58 -2.30 4.26
C LEU A 66 -11.23 -1.66 5.48
N PRO A 67 -11.84 -2.48 6.36
CA PRO A 67 -12.57 -1.96 7.51
C PRO A 67 -11.64 -1.59 8.68
N ARG A 68 -12.22 -0.92 9.67
CA ARG A 68 -11.61 -0.64 10.97
C ARG A 68 -10.35 0.24 10.87
N HIS A 69 -9.30 -0.12 11.60
CA HIS A 69 -8.03 0.61 11.65
C HIS A 69 -7.27 0.63 10.31
N LEU A 70 -7.60 -0.27 9.38
CA LEU A 70 -6.97 -0.31 8.06
C LEU A 70 -7.59 0.65 7.03
N THR A 71 -8.74 1.27 7.31
CA THR A 71 -9.47 2.09 6.35
C THR A 71 -8.63 3.24 5.80
N THR A 72 -8.00 4.03 6.66
CA THR A 72 -7.15 5.15 6.22
C THR A 72 -5.87 4.69 5.54
N TYR A 73 -5.26 3.62 6.07
CA TYR A 73 -4.06 3.04 5.45
C TYR A 73 -4.36 2.53 4.03
N ALA A 74 -5.43 1.75 3.87
CA ALA A 74 -5.86 1.24 2.57
C ALA A 74 -6.13 2.39 1.58
N ALA A 75 -6.84 3.43 2.01
CA ALA A 75 -7.10 4.60 1.19
C ALA A 75 -5.82 5.35 0.80
N ALA A 76 -4.87 5.53 1.73
CA ALA A 76 -3.60 6.19 1.46
C ALA A 76 -2.74 5.39 0.47
N LYS A 77 -2.68 4.07 0.62
CA LYS A 77 -1.94 3.18 -0.30
C LYS A 77 -2.62 3.07 -1.66
N ALA A 78 -3.95 3.11 -1.73
CA ALA A 78 -4.69 3.18 -2.99
C ALA A 78 -4.43 4.51 -3.72
N GLY A 79 -4.46 5.64 -3.01
CA GLY A 79 -4.10 6.95 -3.56
C GLY A 79 -2.68 6.97 -4.11
N LEU A 80 -1.73 6.35 -3.39
CA LEU A 80 -0.34 6.26 -3.83
C LEU A 80 -0.18 5.39 -5.08
N ALA A 81 -0.89 4.27 -5.18
CA ALA A 81 -0.88 3.42 -6.38
C ALA A 81 -1.46 4.17 -7.59
N ASN A 82 -2.56 4.90 -7.40
CA ASN A 82 -3.20 5.72 -8.43
C ASN A 82 -2.28 6.86 -8.91
N LEU A 83 -1.55 7.50 -7.98
CA LEU A 83 -0.54 8.49 -8.32
C LEU A 83 0.56 7.90 -9.21
N ALA A 84 1.07 6.72 -8.86
CA ALA A 84 2.10 6.02 -9.65
C ALA A 84 1.60 5.67 -11.05
N GLU A 85 0.36 5.20 -11.17
CA GLU A 85 -0.28 4.93 -12.46
C GLU A 85 -0.39 6.19 -13.33
N GLY A 86 -0.81 7.33 -12.74
CA GLY A 86 -0.85 8.63 -13.43
C GLY A 86 0.52 9.07 -13.93
N ILE A 87 1.56 8.96 -13.09
CA ILE A 87 2.94 9.31 -13.48
C ILE A 87 3.42 8.38 -14.61
N ARG A 88 3.09 7.09 -14.58
CA ARG A 88 3.40 6.14 -15.64
C ARG A 88 2.73 6.54 -16.95
N ALA A 89 1.46 6.91 -16.91
CA ALA A 89 0.73 7.38 -18.07
C ALA A 89 1.37 8.64 -18.69
N ASP A 90 1.81 9.60 -17.86
CA ASP A 90 2.56 10.77 -18.33
C ASP A 90 3.84 10.36 -19.06
N MET A 91 4.62 9.44 -18.49
CA MET A 91 5.88 8.98 -19.11
C MET A 91 5.65 8.30 -20.46
N MET A 92 4.57 7.51 -20.57
CA MET A 92 4.17 6.89 -21.82
C MET A 92 3.75 7.95 -22.87
N GLN A 93 2.95 8.94 -22.49
CA GLN A 93 2.52 10.02 -23.38
C GLN A 93 3.70 10.90 -23.82
N GLU A 94 4.59 11.24 -22.91
CA GLU A 94 5.82 12.01 -23.17
C GLU A 94 6.89 11.19 -23.91
N LYS A 95 6.68 9.88 -24.11
CA LYS A 95 7.64 8.92 -24.70
C LYS A 95 9.03 8.99 -24.04
N ARG A 96 9.05 9.12 -22.71
CA ARG A 96 10.30 9.19 -21.93
C ARG A 96 10.73 7.80 -21.48
N PRO A 97 12.03 7.50 -21.50
CA PRO A 97 12.59 6.23 -21.04
C PRO A 97 12.72 6.20 -19.50
N ILE A 98 11.62 6.55 -18.80
CA ILE A 98 11.50 6.52 -17.35
C ILE A 98 10.45 5.47 -17.01
N THR A 99 10.83 4.48 -16.21
CA THR A 99 9.92 3.41 -15.77
C THR A 99 9.29 3.74 -14.42
N VAL A 100 8.05 3.31 -14.24
CA VAL A 100 7.32 3.49 -12.96
C VAL A 100 6.74 2.15 -12.56
N THR A 101 7.27 1.58 -11.49
CA THR A 101 6.86 0.28 -10.93
C THR A 101 6.06 0.49 -9.65
N THR A 102 4.88 -0.10 -9.57
CA THR A 102 4.07 -0.13 -8.33
C THR A 102 4.12 -1.53 -7.74
N ILE A 103 4.59 -1.64 -6.51
CA ILE A 103 4.67 -2.91 -5.77
C ILE A 103 3.57 -2.96 -4.72
N TYR A 104 2.87 -4.09 -4.65
CA TYR A 104 1.81 -4.37 -3.69
C TYR A 104 2.26 -5.51 -2.76
N PRO A 105 3.08 -5.22 -1.72
CA PRO A 105 3.43 -6.23 -0.74
C PRO A 105 2.19 -6.72 0.00
N SER A 106 2.19 -8.01 0.29
CA SER A 106 1.21 -8.66 1.17
C SER A 106 1.75 -8.77 2.60
N TYR A 107 1.46 -9.86 3.27
CA TYR A 107 2.00 -10.13 4.59
C TYR A 107 3.41 -10.70 4.47
N ILE A 108 4.41 -9.87 4.71
CA ILE A 108 5.81 -10.24 4.85
C ILE A 108 6.15 -10.16 6.34
N ARG A 109 6.70 -11.22 6.91
CA ARG A 109 7.09 -11.28 8.31
C ARG A 109 8.26 -10.33 8.56
N THR A 110 8.03 -9.29 9.33
CA THR A 110 9.02 -8.29 9.71
C THR A 110 8.82 -7.89 11.17
N GLU A 111 9.73 -7.11 11.72
CA GLU A 111 9.59 -6.57 13.07
C GLU A 111 8.29 -5.78 13.28
N LEU A 112 7.73 -5.19 12.23
CA LEU A 112 6.48 -4.40 12.30
C LEU A 112 5.25 -5.24 12.65
N ASN A 113 5.29 -6.54 12.41
CA ASN A 113 4.19 -7.46 12.70
C ASN A 113 4.52 -8.54 13.73
N ILE A 114 5.59 -8.33 14.50
CA ILE A 114 5.91 -9.14 15.67
C ILE A 114 4.72 -9.13 16.63
N GLY A 115 4.19 -10.33 16.96
CA GLY A 115 3.02 -10.49 17.82
C GLY A 115 1.68 -10.63 17.11
N ALA A 116 1.62 -10.46 15.80
CA ALA A 116 0.45 -10.87 15.02
C ALA A 116 0.31 -12.40 15.11
N LYS A 117 -0.84 -12.87 15.63
CA LYS A 117 -1.03 -14.31 15.90
C LYS A 117 -1.17 -15.14 14.62
N TYR A 118 -1.69 -14.56 13.57
CA TYR A 118 -1.91 -15.23 12.30
C TYR A 118 -2.01 -14.21 11.17
N LEU A 119 -1.18 -14.39 10.16
CA LEU A 119 -1.23 -13.65 8.91
C LEU A 119 -1.40 -14.66 7.78
N PRO A 120 -2.50 -14.62 7.04
CA PRO A 120 -2.73 -15.62 5.99
C PRO A 120 -1.70 -15.48 4.88
N PHE A 121 -1.14 -16.62 4.47
CA PHE A 121 -0.17 -16.69 3.37
C PHE A 121 1.01 -15.72 3.55
N GLU A 122 1.50 -15.58 4.79
CA GLU A 122 2.69 -14.78 5.04
C GLU A 122 3.92 -15.42 4.40
N SER A 123 4.83 -14.58 3.90
CA SER A 123 6.16 -14.96 3.46
C SER A 123 7.21 -14.60 4.51
N THR A 124 8.37 -15.22 4.45
CA THR A 124 9.53 -14.77 5.22
C THR A 124 10.01 -13.40 4.73
N GLU A 125 10.88 -12.75 5.50
CA GLU A 125 11.48 -11.48 5.10
C GLU A 125 12.32 -11.66 3.83
N GLU A 126 13.12 -12.74 3.78
CA GLU A 126 13.98 -13.07 2.64
C GLU A 126 13.17 -13.28 1.37
N GLU A 127 12.13 -14.12 1.40
CA GLU A 127 11.24 -14.36 0.26
C GLU A 127 10.55 -13.09 -0.22
N GLY A 128 10.11 -12.25 0.73
CA GLY A 128 9.44 -10.99 0.42
C GLY A 128 10.39 -9.97 -0.23
N VAL A 129 11.62 -9.87 0.28
CA VAL A 129 12.65 -8.98 -0.28
C VAL A 129 13.08 -9.44 -1.66
N GLU A 130 13.36 -10.75 -1.85
CA GLU A 130 13.75 -11.31 -3.14
C GLU A 130 12.70 -11.03 -4.22
N ALA A 131 11.43 -11.29 -3.93
CA ALA A 131 10.34 -11.05 -4.87
C ALA A 131 10.15 -9.53 -5.18
N ILE A 132 10.43 -8.63 -4.22
CA ILE A 132 10.43 -7.18 -4.47
C ILE A 132 11.58 -6.81 -5.41
N VAL A 133 12.79 -7.31 -5.16
CA VAL A 133 13.97 -7.03 -5.98
C VAL A 133 13.77 -7.52 -7.42
N GLU A 134 13.29 -8.76 -7.59
CA GLU A 134 12.96 -9.31 -8.90
C GLU A 134 11.98 -8.42 -9.70
N ALA A 135 10.92 -7.95 -9.04
CA ALA A 135 9.94 -7.06 -9.67
C ALA A 135 10.55 -5.71 -10.08
N ILE A 136 11.47 -5.17 -9.25
CA ILE A 136 12.19 -3.93 -9.54
C ILE A 136 13.12 -4.11 -10.75
N GLU A 137 13.91 -5.19 -10.77
CA GLU A 137 14.87 -5.48 -11.86
C GLU A 137 14.15 -5.77 -13.18
N ALA A 138 13.02 -6.48 -13.12
CA ALA A 138 12.19 -6.74 -14.29
C ALA A 138 11.46 -5.50 -14.83
N LYS A 139 11.48 -4.37 -14.08
CA LYS A 139 10.84 -3.10 -14.46
C LYS A 139 9.37 -3.25 -14.85
N VAL A 140 8.65 -4.13 -14.14
CA VAL A 140 7.23 -4.36 -14.40
C VAL A 140 6.39 -3.14 -13.97
N ASP A 141 5.25 -2.93 -14.60
CA ASP A 141 4.35 -1.83 -14.26
C ASP A 141 3.76 -2.00 -12.87
N GLU A 142 3.32 -3.22 -12.54
CA GLU A 142 2.73 -3.57 -11.26
C GLU A 142 3.13 -4.99 -10.84
N ALA A 143 3.36 -5.19 -9.54
CA ALA A 143 3.65 -6.49 -8.97
C ALA A 143 2.97 -6.71 -7.62
N PHE A 144 2.25 -7.83 -7.49
CA PHE A 144 1.87 -8.38 -6.19
C PHE A 144 3.01 -9.22 -5.65
N VAL A 145 3.37 -9.03 -4.39
CA VAL A 145 4.57 -9.64 -3.81
C VAL A 145 4.24 -10.34 -2.48
N PRO A 146 4.45 -11.67 -2.42
CA PRO A 146 4.71 -12.58 -3.53
C PRO A 146 3.51 -12.67 -4.49
N ALA A 147 3.76 -13.06 -5.75
CA ALA A 147 2.69 -13.13 -6.74
C ALA A 147 1.62 -14.18 -6.38
N TRP A 148 2.05 -15.35 -5.91
CA TRP A 148 1.13 -16.39 -5.43
C TRP A 148 1.07 -16.41 -3.90
N PRO A 149 -0.13 -16.46 -3.31
CA PRO A 149 -1.47 -16.50 -3.95
C PRO A 149 -2.07 -15.09 -4.16
N TRP A 150 -1.32 -14.01 -3.98
CA TRP A 150 -1.86 -12.65 -3.85
C TRP A 150 -2.36 -12.03 -5.15
N LEU A 151 -1.82 -12.43 -6.30
CA LEU A 151 -2.33 -11.96 -7.59
C LEU A 151 -3.80 -12.40 -7.83
N PRO A 152 -4.16 -13.69 -7.75
CA PRO A 152 -5.57 -14.08 -7.89
C PRO A 152 -6.46 -13.54 -6.77
N ILE A 153 -5.96 -13.42 -5.53
CA ILE A 153 -6.70 -12.79 -4.43
C ILE A 153 -6.99 -11.31 -4.75
N GLY A 154 -5.98 -10.57 -5.22
CA GLY A 154 -6.14 -9.16 -5.60
C GLY A 154 -7.17 -8.96 -6.72
N ILE A 155 -7.16 -9.81 -7.74
CA ILE A 155 -8.18 -9.81 -8.80
C ILE A 155 -9.56 -10.06 -8.19
N GLY A 156 -9.69 -11.10 -7.36
CA GLY A 156 -10.94 -11.40 -6.65
C GLY A 156 -11.43 -10.23 -5.79
N MET A 157 -10.53 -9.57 -5.08
CA MET A 157 -10.86 -8.38 -4.28
C MET A 157 -11.43 -7.24 -5.13
N LYS A 158 -10.95 -7.03 -6.35
CA LYS A 158 -11.45 -5.98 -7.26
C LYS A 158 -12.86 -6.26 -7.75
N ILE A 159 -13.20 -7.50 -8.09
CA ILE A 159 -14.45 -7.86 -8.79
C ILE A 159 -15.58 -8.33 -7.87
N LEU A 160 -15.26 -8.93 -6.73
CA LEU A 160 -16.28 -9.47 -5.83
C LEU A 160 -17.09 -8.34 -5.15
N PRO A 161 -18.43 -8.50 -4.97
CA PRO A 161 -19.23 -7.54 -4.22
C PRO A 161 -18.72 -7.34 -2.79
N LEU A 162 -18.81 -6.12 -2.25
CA LEU A 162 -18.35 -5.81 -0.90
C LEU A 162 -18.97 -6.73 0.16
N LYS A 163 -20.27 -7.03 0.01
CA LYS A 163 -20.99 -7.94 0.93
C LYS A 163 -20.38 -9.35 1.01
N VAL A 164 -19.77 -9.80 -0.09
CA VAL A 164 -19.05 -11.09 -0.11
C VAL A 164 -17.71 -10.94 0.60
N MET A 165 -16.99 -9.87 0.27
CA MET A 165 -15.67 -9.60 0.85
C MET A 165 -15.69 -9.43 2.38
N THR A 166 -16.74 -8.81 2.93
CA THR A 166 -16.84 -8.60 4.39
C THR A 166 -16.94 -9.90 5.21
N LYS A 167 -17.14 -11.06 4.56
CA LYS A 167 -17.09 -12.36 5.22
C LYS A 167 -15.66 -12.88 5.41
N PHE A 168 -14.71 -12.31 4.68
CA PHE A 168 -13.29 -12.71 4.70
C PHE A 168 -12.38 -11.64 5.35
N LEU A 169 -12.92 -10.46 5.68
CA LEU A 169 -12.27 -9.34 6.33
C LEU A 169 -12.69 -9.23 7.80
#